data_59635fc0a665853e0ecf1c5b78e7a9c9
#
_entry.id   59635fc0a665853e0ecf1c5b78e7a9c9
#
_cell.length_a   1.000
_cell.length_b   1.000
_cell.length_c   1.000
_cell.angle_alpha   90.00
_cell.angle_beta   90.00
_cell.angle_gamma   90.00
#
_symmetry.space_group_name_H-M   'P 1'
#
loop_
_entity.id
_entity.type
_entity.pdbx_description
1 polymer ?
#
loop_
_entity_poly.entity_id
_entity_poly.type
_entity_poly.pdbx_seq_one_letter_code
_entity_poly.pdbx_strand_id
1 'polypeptide(L)'
;PERYPFLTQDLPGVGGEIRVEPEDFQVEEVPAYLPKGEGEHLYFLLEKEGRTTREVLEFLRDEVGVPEKEIGVAGLKDKRAKTRQWFSIPRKYEDALCLLENLQGVRLLAADLHTNKLRTGHLKGNRFHILIRRPKGGVAEAEAVLKRLAEKGVPNYYGPQRFGLGGLNPVRGYKLVKEGKGRGSPWLKRFLIGSLQSLLFNDWVALRMALGLYDRVVLGDWAKKHATGGEFLVEDPGEAERALRLEISATGPLFGKKYPEAQGEARAIEDEVLARYGLKREEFRARRGARRPIRVPLAEWKVEEAPEGLWLSFFLPKGSYATSLLREVMKVEALDHLEAEPAP
;
A
#
# COMPACT_ATOMS: atom_id res chain seq x y z
N PRO A 1 21.19 -0.43 -6.63
CA PRO A 1 19.95 -1.19 -6.68
C PRO A 1 19.45 -1.27 -8.10
N GLU A 2 19.20 -2.47 -8.54
CA GLU A 2 18.65 -2.69 -9.87
C GLU A 2 17.29 -2.00 -9.96
N ARG A 3 17.10 -1.29 -11.05
CA ARG A 3 15.86 -0.61 -11.33
C ARG A 3 14.80 -1.64 -11.69
N TYR A 4 13.71 -1.67 -10.94
CA TYR A 4 12.60 -2.58 -11.25
C TYR A 4 11.93 -2.19 -12.57
N PRO A 5 11.57 -3.17 -13.44
CA PRO A 5 10.94 -2.87 -14.71
C PRO A 5 9.58 -2.18 -14.54
N PHE A 6 9.26 -1.30 -15.48
CA PHE A 6 7.94 -0.70 -15.60
C PHE A 6 7.01 -1.62 -16.40
N LEU A 7 5.78 -1.74 -16.00
CA LEU A 7 4.75 -2.43 -16.78
C LEU A 7 4.52 -1.68 -18.11
N THR A 8 4.57 -0.36 -18.06
CA THR A 8 4.35 0.51 -19.21
C THR A 8 5.65 1.07 -19.78
N GLN A 9 6.69 0.24 -19.83
CA GLN A 9 8.02 0.66 -20.29
C GLN A 9 8.02 1.23 -21.72
N ASP A 10 7.12 0.76 -22.56
CA ASP A 10 6.93 1.19 -23.93
C ASP A 10 6.24 2.56 -24.06
N LEU A 11 5.70 3.10 -22.98
CA LEU A 11 5.02 4.40 -22.96
C LEU A 11 5.89 5.45 -22.27
N PRO A 12 5.97 6.69 -22.82
CA PRO A 12 6.75 7.73 -22.19
C PRO A 12 6.10 8.20 -20.88
N GLY A 13 6.93 8.62 -19.92
CA GLY A 13 6.48 9.23 -18.69
C GLY A 13 6.26 10.73 -18.86
N VAL A 14 5.41 11.29 -18.01
CA VAL A 14 5.14 12.74 -18.03
C VAL A 14 6.16 13.56 -17.24
N GLY A 15 7.05 12.93 -16.47
CA GLY A 15 7.98 13.66 -15.60
C GLY A 15 7.25 14.43 -14.51
N GLY A 16 7.85 15.54 -14.07
CA GLY A 16 7.24 16.44 -13.11
C GLY A 16 7.54 16.13 -11.66
N GLU A 17 6.86 16.82 -10.75
CA GLU A 17 7.06 16.76 -9.30
C GLU A 17 5.72 16.63 -8.59
N ILE A 18 5.73 15.90 -7.47
CA ILE A 18 4.55 15.75 -6.60
C ILE A 18 4.86 16.30 -5.20
N ARG A 19 3.82 16.51 -4.41
CA ARG A 19 3.92 16.94 -2.99
C ARG A 19 4.72 18.22 -2.80
N VAL A 20 4.62 19.15 -3.73
CA VAL A 20 5.25 20.47 -3.58
C VAL A 20 4.55 21.24 -2.47
N GLU A 21 3.21 21.21 -2.49
CA GLU A 21 2.36 21.73 -1.42
C GLU A 21 1.47 20.59 -0.89
N PRO A 22 1.01 20.65 0.38
CA PRO A 22 0.13 19.59 0.90
C PRO A 22 -1.14 19.37 0.09
N GLU A 23 -1.73 20.44 -0.45
CA GLU A 23 -2.93 20.33 -1.30
C GLU A 23 -2.67 19.63 -2.63
N ASP A 24 -1.39 19.47 -3.01
CA ASP A 24 -1.02 18.76 -4.24
C ASP A 24 -1.19 17.26 -4.10
N PHE A 25 -1.35 16.75 -2.89
CA PHE A 25 -1.50 15.32 -2.63
C PHE A 25 -2.66 15.10 -1.67
N GLN A 26 -3.84 14.91 -2.23
CA GLN A 26 -5.06 14.74 -1.45
C GLN A 26 -5.45 13.25 -1.41
N VAL A 27 -5.79 12.79 -0.22
CA VAL A 27 -6.19 11.40 0.00
C VAL A 27 -7.49 11.39 0.80
N GLU A 28 -8.49 10.70 0.28
CA GLU A 28 -9.76 10.47 0.95
C GLU A 28 -9.91 8.97 1.23
N GLU A 29 -9.97 8.60 2.50
CA GLU A 29 -10.22 7.24 2.91
C GLU A 29 -11.67 6.85 2.56
N VAL A 30 -11.84 5.70 1.89
CA VAL A 30 -13.16 5.13 1.59
C VAL A 30 -13.43 4.05 2.62
N PRO A 31 -14.38 4.26 3.55
CA PRO A 31 -14.63 3.31 4.63
C PRO A 31 -15.25 2.02 4.10
N ALA A 32 -14.99 0.92 4.80
CA ALA A 32 -15.62 -0.37 4.49
C ALA A 32 -17.13 -0.34 4.78
N TYR A 33 -17.53 0.48 5.73
CA TYR A 33 -18.93 0.70 6.12
C TYR A 33 -19.06 2.09 6.74
N LEU A 34 -20.27 2.65 6.72
CA LEU A 34 -20.59 3.90 7.40
C LEU A 34 -21.13 3.62 8.80
N PRO A 35 -20.97 4.56 9.77
CA PRO A 35 -21.55 4.39 11.09
C PRO A 35 -23.08 4.32 11.04
N LYS A 36 -23.65 3.50 11.92
CA LYS A 36 -25.10 3.21 11.92
C LYS A 36 -25.99 4.27 12.56
N GLY A 37 -25.40 5.19 13.30
CA GLY A 37 -26.16 6.20 14.05
C GLY A 37 -26.48 5.81 15.49
N GLU A 38 -26.02 4.65 15.96
CA GLU A 38 -26.25 4.16 17.32
C GLU A 38 -25.05 3.36 17.84
N GLY A 39 -24.86 3.31 19.13
CA GLY A 39 -23.81 2.49 19.77
C GLY A 39 -22.92 3.29 20.71
N GLU A 40 -21.93 2.61 21.27
CA GLU A 40 -21.03 3.16 22.30
C GLU A 40 -19.71 3.67 21.72
N HIS A 41 -19.55 3.69 20.41
CA HIS A 41 -18.39 4.24 19.72
C HIS A 41 -18.78 5.45 18.90
N LEU A 42 -18.00 6.51 19.02
CA LEU A 42 -18.19 7.71 18.23
C LEU A 42 -17.20 7.68 17.06
N TYR A 43 -17.73 7.59 15.85
CA TYR A 43 -16.95 7.69 14.63
C TYR A 43 -16.92 9.15 14.18
N PHE A 44 -15.76 9.65 13.80
CA PHE A 44 -15.65 11.00 13.28
C PHE A 44 -14.66 11.06 12.14
N LEU A 45 -15.00 11.90 11.16
CA LEU A 45 -14.20 12.13 9.95
C LEU A 45 -13.41 13.43 10.14
N LEU A 46 -12.10 13.33 10.06
CA LEU A 46 -11.21 14.47 10.12
C LEU A 46 -10.59 14.76 8.75
N GLU A 47 -10.50 16.04 8.41
CA GLU A 47 -9.61 16.54 7.39
C GLU A 47 -8.36 17.05 8.09
N LYS A 48 -7.18 16.57 7.67
CA LYS A 48 -5.92 17.02 8.24
C LYS A 48 -4.93 17.42 7.15
N GLU A 49 -4.13 18.42 7.45
CA GLU A 49 -3.11 18.95 6.56
C GLU A 49 -1.85 19.26 7.37
N GLY A 50 -0.71 18.74 6.92
CA GLY A 50 0.54 18.92 7.64
C GLY A 50 0.65 18.16 8.96
N ARG A 51 -0.19 17.14 9.16
CA ARG A 51 -0.22 16.30 10.38
C ARG A 51 -0.24 14.83 10.02
N THR A 52 0.52 14.02 10.76
CA THR A 52 0.44 12.56 10.65
C THR A 52 -0.76 12.03 11.42
N THR A 53 -1.18 10.82 11.10
CA THR A 53 -2.17 10.10 11.90
C THR A 53 -1.68 9.96 13.34
N ARG A 54 -0.40 9.68 13.53
CA ARG A 54 0.20 9.53 14.87
C ARG A 54 0.06 10.79 15.72
N GLU A 55 0.25 11.96 15.15
CA GLU A 55 0.08 13.24 15.87
C GLU A 55 -1.36 13.42 16.35
N VAL A 56 -2.35 13.00 15.57
CA VAL A 56 -3.76 13.04 15.96
C VAL A 56 -4.02 12.07 17.12
N LEU A 57 -3.47 10.85 17.05
CA LEU A 57 -3.61 9.85 18.11
C LEU A 57 -3.00 10.36 19.43
N GLU A 58 -1.83 10.99 19.37
CA GLU A 58 -1.18 11.58 20.54
C GLU A 58 -2.01 12.71 21.15
N PHE A 59 -2.61 13.56 20.32
CA PHE A 59 -3.49 14.63 20.79
C PHE A 59 -4.73 14.06 21.48
N LEU A 60 -5.35 13.04 20.92
CA LEU A 60 -6.52 12.37 21.53
C LEU A 60 -6.16 11.73 22.86
N ARG A 61 -4.97 11.16 22.98
CA ARG A 61 -4.47 10.55 24.20
C ARG A 61 -4.15 11.63 25.26
N ASP A 62 -3.36 12.63 24.89
CA ASP A 62 -2.76 13.57 25.85
C ASP A 62 -3.70 14.74 26.21
N GLU A 63 -4.44 15.26 25.25
CA GLU A 63 -5.30 16.45 25.44
C GLU A 63 -6.77 16.08 25.67
N VAL A 64 -7.26 15.05 25.01
CA VAL A 64 -8.66 14.60 25.18
C VAL A 64 -8.78 13.54 26.28
N GLY A 65 -7.72 12.81 26.56
CA GLY A 65 -7.67 11.82 27.62
C GLY A 65 -8.18 10.44 27.24
N VAL A 66 -8.19 10.12 25.95
CA VAL A 66 -8.61 8.80 25.47
C VAL A 66 -7.41 7.84 25.52
N PRO A 67 -7.51 6.71 26.24
CA PRO A 67 -6.46 5.70 26.20
C PRO A 67 -6.20 5.25 24.75
N GLU A 68 -4.93 5.16 24.36
CA GLU A 68 -4.55 4.87 22.97
C GLU A 68 -5.19 3.59 22.42
N LYS A 69 -5.27 2.55 23.24
CA LYS A 69 -5.89 1.27 22.85
C LYS A 69 -7.39 1.37 22.54
N GLU A 70 -8.04 2.44 23.00
CA GLU A 70 -9.47 2.70 22.78
C GLU A 70 -9.72 3.58 21.55
N ILE A 71 -8.67 4.14 20.95
CA ILE A 71 -8.76 4.93 19.74
C ILE A 71 -8.71 3.98 18.53
N GLY A 72 -9.69 4.10 17.64
CA GLY A 72 -9.76 3.29 16.43
C GLY A 72 -9.32 4.07 15.20
N VAL A 73 -8.54 3.41 14.32
CA VAL A 73 -8.19 3.90 12.99
C VAL A 73 -8.19 2.73 12.02
N ALA A 74 -8.50 2.99 10.74
CA ALA A 74 -8.46 1.96 9.71
C ALA A 74 -7.10 1.88 9.03
N GLY A 75 -6.38 2.99 8.95
CA GLY A 75 -5.04 3.05 8.36
C GLY A 75 -4.30 4.32 8.75
N LEU A 76 -3.07 4.45 8.30
CA LEU A 76 -2.23 5.62 8.54
C LEU A 76 -2.22 6.53 7.30
N LYS A 77 -2.04 7.83 7.51
CA LYS A 77 -1.97 8.82 6.44
C LYS A 77 -0.77 9.74 6.63
N ASP A 78 -0.21 10.20 5.51
CA ASP A 78 0.99 11.00 5.47
C ASP A 78 0.79 12.43 5.99
N LYS A 79 1.89 13.02 6.47
CA LYS A 79 1.99 14.42 6.89
C LYS A 79 1.98 15.39 5.69
N ARG A 80 2.67 15.05 4.60
CA ARG A 80 2.80 15.89 3.39
C ARG A 80 1.61 15.74 2.45
N ALA A 81 0.42 15.73 3.04
CA ALA A 81 -0.81 15.52 2.30
C ALA A 81 -1.97 16.22 2.99
N LYS A 82 -3.03 16.46 2.23
CA LYS A 82 -4.32 16.84 2.75
C LYS A 82 -5.18 15.58 2.74
N THR A 83 -5.54 15.06 3.91
CA THR A 83 -6.18 13.76 4.01
C THR A 83 -7.51 13.84 4.75
N ARG A 84 -8.45 12.99 4.36
CA ARG A 84 -9.70 12.76 5.06
C ARG A 84 -9.69 11.34 5.58
N GLN A 85 -9.88 11.19 6.87
CA GLN A 85 -9.70 9.94 7.56
C GLN A 85 -10.69 9.77 8.71
N TRP A 86 -11.21 8.55 8.86
CA TRP A 86 -12.09 8.19 9.95
C TRP A 86 -11.31 7.74 11.19
N PHE A 87 -11.83 8.14 12.36
CA PHE A 87 -11.35 7.73 13.68
C PHE A 87 -12.54 7.27 14.51
N SER A 88 -12.28 6.49 15.55
CA SER A 88 -13.30 6.20 16.56
C SER A 88 -12.73 6.34 17.96
N ILE A 89 -13.60 6.80 18.88
CA ILE A 89 -13.33 6.87 20.33
C ILE A 89 -14.56 6.36 21.07
N PRO A 90 -14.43 5.97 22.35
CA PRO A 90 -15.60 5.65 23.15
C PRO A 90 -16.55 6.86 23.25
N ARG A 91 -17.83 6.60 23.19
CA ARG A 91 -18.89 7.63 23.24
C ARG A 91 -18.76 8.55 24.44
N LYS A 92 -18.28 8.06 25.57
CA LYS A 92 -18.14 8.87 26.81
C LYS A 92 -17.23 10.10 26.64
N TYR A 93 -16.39 10.12 25.58
CA TYR A 93 -15.52 11.26 25.28
C TYR A 93 -16.11 12.23 24.26
N GLU A 94 -17.36 12.06 23.84
CA GLU A 94 -17.96 12.86 22.77
C GLU A 94 -17.94 14.37 23.06
N ASP A 95 -18.13 14.77 24.31
CA ASP A 95 -18.15 16.20 24.71
C ASP A 95 -16.78 16.86 24.57
N ALA A 96 -15.70 16.08 24.63
CA ALA A 96 -14.34 16.57 24.49
C ALA A 96 -13.85 16.62 23.03
N LEU A 97 -14.65 16.15 22.08
CA LEU A 97 -14.27 16.11 20.67
C LEU A 97 -13.99 17.51 20.09
N CYS A 98 -14.66 18.53 20.61
CA CYS A 98 -14.45 19.93 20.22
C CYS A 98 -12.99 20.40 20.44
N LEU A 99 -12.23 19.75 21.32
CA LEU A 99 -10.83 20.08 21.56
C LEU A 99 -9.96 19.85 20.32
N LEU A 100 -10.40 19.02 19.37
CA LEU A 100 -9.69 18.81 18.10
C LEU A 100 -9.53 20.09 17.29
N GLU A 101 -10.42 21.05 17.46
CA GLU A 101 -10.31 22.36 16.80
C GLU A 101 -9.08 23.15 17.25
N ASN A 102 -8.52 22.81 18.42
CA ASN A 102 -7.30 23.42 18.92
C ASN A 102 -6.03 22.83 18.27
N LEU A 103 -6.15 21.73 17.54
CA LEU A 103 -5.04 21.15 16.81
C LEU A 103 -4.97 21.78 15.43
N GLN A 104 -3.91 22.58 15.21
CA GLN A 104 -3.72 23.27 13.93
C GLN A 104 -3.63 22.28 12.76
N GLY A 105 -4.33 22.60 11.68
CA GLY A 105 -4.34 21.78 10.49
C GLY A 105 -5.33 20.62 10.51
N VAL A 106 -6.20 20.58 11.53
CA VAL A 106 -7.23 19.55 11.69
C VAL A 106 -8.60 20.16 11.69
N ARG A 107 -9.54 19.58 10.95
CA ARG A 107 -10.93 20.01 10.90
C ARG A 107 -11.87 18.81 10.99
N LEU A 108 -12.85 18.89 11.88
CA LEU A 108 -13.89 17.88 12.02
C LEU A 108 -14.94 18.08 10.93
N LEU A 109 -15.17 17.06 10.11
CA LEU A 109 -16.13 17.11 9.00
C LEU A 109 -17.45 16.43 9.30
N ALA A 110 -17.43 15.33 10.04
CA ALA A 110 -18.62 14.55 10.36
C ALA A 110 -18.39 13.72 11.61
N ALA A 111 -19.48 13.37 12.30
CA ALA A 111 -19.43 12.46 13.44
C ALA A 111 -20.75 11.71 13.53
N ASP A 112 -20.70 10.44 13.91
CA ASP A 112 -21.88 9.62 14.17
C ASP A 112 -21.51 8.42 15.04
N LEU A 113 -22.51 7.82 15.65
CA LEU A 113 -22.33 6.67 16.55
C LEU A 113 -22.28 5.36 15.77
N HIS A 114 -21.55 4.39 16.31
CA HIS A 114 -21.49 3.05 15.78
C HIS A 114 -21.35 2.00 16.88
N THR A 115 -21.68 0.77 16.56
CA THR A 115 -21.69 -0.34 17.53
C THR A 115 -20.31 -0.92 17.82
N ASN A 116 -19.38 -0.83 16.87
CA ASN A 116 -18.04 -1.41 16.98
C ASN A 116 -16.95 -0.34 16.90
N LYS A 117 -15.83 -0.60 17.57
CA LYS A 117 -14.61 0.18 17.40
C LYS A 117 -14.10 0.04 15.96
N LEU A 118 -13.63 1.15 15.36
CA LEU A 118 -12.95 1.12 14.06
C LEU A 118 -11.61 0.39 14.21
N ARG A 119 -11.33 -0.54 13.31
CA ARG A 119 -10.12 -1.38 13.37
C ARG A 119 -9.27 -1.22 12.12
N THR A 120 -7.98 -1.49 12.27
CA THR A 120 -7.02 -1.50 11.16
C THR A 120 -7.53 -2.39 10.02
N GLY A 121 -7.48 -1.85 8.80
CA GLY A 121 -7.96 -2.55 7.61
C GLY A 121 -9.45 -2.38 7.32
N HIS A 122 -10.22 -1.68 8.16
CA HIS A 122 -11.65 -1.42 7.94
C HIS A 122 -11.89 -0.28 6.95
N LEU A 123 -11.24 -0.35 5.79
CA LEU A 123 -11.43 0.56 4.66
C LEU A 123 -11.46 -0.24 3.36
N LYS A 124 -12.15 0.27 2.37
CA LYS A 124 -12.14 -0.31 1.00
C LYS A 124 -10.88 0.07 0.26
N GLY A 125 -10.43 1.29 0.44
CA GLY A 125 -9.29 1.86 -0.23
C GLY A 125 -9.24 3.36 -0.04
N ASN A 126 -8.52 4.03 -0.95
CA ASN A 126 -8.37 5.48 -0.92
C ASN A 126 -8.65 6.08 -2.29
N ARG A 127 -9.31 7.24 -2.31
CA ARG A 127 -9.38 8.10 -3.49
C ARG A 127 -8.25 9.10 -3.39
N PHE A 128 -7.47 9.19 -4.45
CA PHE A 128 -6.35 10.12 -4.57
C PHE A 128 -6.70 11.23 -5.55
N HIS A 129 -6.27 12.44 -5.23
CA HIS A 129 -6.33 13.60 -6.11
C HIS A 129 -4.98 14.30 -6.02
N ILE A 130 -4.15 14.14 -7.06
CA ILE A 130 -2.73 14.47 -7.02
C ILE A 130 -2.36 15.39 -8.17
N LEU A 131 -1.67 16.49 -7.84
CA LEU A 131 -1.13 17.41 -8.81
C LEU A 131 0.31 17.06 -9.14
N ILE A 132 0.58 16.82 -10.42
CA ILE A 132 1.94 16.72 -10.95
C ILE A 132 2.30 18.09 -11.49
N ARG A 133 3.25 18.75 -10.82
CA ARG A 133 3.73 20.08 -11.24
C ARG A 133 4.87 19.97 -12.24
N ARG A 134 4.95 20.95 -13.13
CA ARG A 134 6.00 21.02 -14.15
C ARG A 134 6.19 19.73 -14.95
N PRO A 135 5.11 19.14 -15.44
CA PRO A 135 5.24 17.94 -16.26
C PRO A 135 5.91 18.25 -17.59
N LYS A 136 6.60 17.26 -18.15
CA LYS A 136 7.17 17.34 -19.50
C LYS A 136 6.21 16.80 -20.55
N GLY A 137 5.35 15.84 -20.16
CA GLY A 137 4.29 15.31 -20.99
C GLY A 137 2.94 15.90 -20.64
N GLY A 138 1.92 15.54 -21.39
CA GLY A 138 0.58 16.08 -21.25
C GLY A 138 -0.48 15.03 -20.87
N VAL A 139 -1.74 15.42 -20.99
CA VAL A 139 -2.89 14.58 -20.69
C VAL A 139 -2.87 13.27 -21.48
N ALA A 140 -2.57 13.33 -22.78
CA ALA A 140 -2.61 12.14 -23.63
C ALA A 140 -1.62 11.06 -23.16
N GLU A 141 -0.40 11.45 -22.78
CA GLU A 141 0.62 10.53 -22.27
C GLU A 141 0.21 9.94 -20.94
N ALA A 142 -0.31 10.74 -20.02
CA ALA A 142 -0.81 10.25 -18.73
C ALA A 142 -1.98 9.29 -18.89
N GLU A 143 -2.94 9.62 -19.74
CA GLU A 143 -4.10 8.77 -20.02
C GLU A 143 -3.70 7.42 -20.62
N ALA A 144 -2.74 7.41 -21.53
CA ALA A 144 -2.25 6.17 -22.15
C ALA A 144 -1.70 5.20 -21.10
N VAL A 145 -0.93 5.70 -20.13
CA VAL A 145 -0.40 4.89 -19.04
C VAL A 145 -1.53 4.41 -18.13
N LEU A 146 -2.41 5.33 -17.70
CA LEU A 146 -3.51 4.98 -16.78
C LEU A 146 -4.46 3.96 -17.40
N LYS A 147 -4.75 4.08 -18.69
CA LYS A 147 -5.56 3.11 -19.41
C LYS A 147 -4.94 1.71 -19.36
N ARG A 148 -3.63 1.61 -19.61
CA ARG A 148 -2.91 0.34 -19.53
C ARG A 148 -2.95 -0.23 -18.12
N LEU A 149 -2.73 0.61 -17.11
CA LEU A 149 -2.79 0.20 -15.71
C LEU A 149 -4.20 -0.25 -15.30
N ALA A 150 -5.24 0.37 -15.83
CA ALA A 150 -6.62 -0.04 -15.58
C ALA A 150 -6.93 -1.41 -16.20
N GLU A 151 -6.35 -1.71 -17.36
CA GLU A 151 -6.53 -3.00 -18.04
C GLU A 151 -5.72 -4.12 -17.41
N LYS A 152 -4.49 -3.83 -16.99
CA LYS A 152 -3.51 -4.83 -16.53
C LYS A 152 -3.29 -4.86 -15.02
N GLY A 153 -3.77 -3.87 -14.29
CA GLY A 153 -3.48 -3.68 -12.88
C GLY A 153 -2.19 -2.91 -12.63
N VAL A 154 -2.11 -2.28 -11.47
CA VAL A 154 -0.93 -1.51 -11.02
C VAL A 154 0.06 -2.47 -10.37
N PRO A 155 1.34 -2.50 -10.79
CA PRO A 155 2.35 -3.33 -10.13
C PRO A 155 2.45 -3.02 -8.64
N ASN A 156 2.45 -4.05 -7.81
CA ASN A 156 2.35 -3.91 -6.37
C ASN A 156 3.70 -3.98 -5.67
N TYR A 157 4.73 -3.36 -6.26
CA TYR A 157 6.05 -3.26 -5.65
C TYR A 157 6.01 -2.56 -4.30
N TYR A 158 6.88 -2.97 -3.40
CA TYR A 158 7.25 -2.13 -2.26
C TYR A 158 8.20 -1.03 -2.73
N GLY A 159 8.02 0.19 -2.21
CA GLY A 159 8.91 1.29 -2.54
C GLY A 159 10.23 1.25 -1.79
N PRO A 160 11.27 2.00 -2.25
CA PRO A 160 12.59 2.05 -1.61
C PRO A 160 12.56 2.47 -0.15
N GLN A 161 11.58 3.23 0.30
CA GLN A 161 11.43 3.62 1.69
C GLN A 161 11.37 2.41 2.63
N ARG A 162 10.80 1.30 2.14
CA ARG A 162 10.74 0.01 2.86
C ARG A 162 12.13 -0.54 3.17
N PHE A 163 13.13 -0.16 2.39
CA PHE A 163 14.47 -0.73 2.44
C PHE A 163 15.48 0.11 3.23
N GLY A 164 15.06 1.29 3.71
CA GLY A 164 15.88 2.17 4.52
C GLY A 164 16.94 2.95 3.75
N LEU A 165 17.73 3.71 4.49
CA LEU A 165 18.80 4.53 3.91
C LEU A 165 19.82 3.66 3.17
N GLY A 166 20.04 3.98 1.90
CA GLY A 166 20.98 3.24 1.06
C GLY A 166 20.58 1.79 0.78
N GLY A 167 19.34 1.39 1.07
CA GLY A 167 18.87 0.02 0.89
C GLY A 167 19.49 -0.98 1.85
N LEU A 168 19.96 -0.56 3.03
CA LEU A 168 20.69 -1.40 3.97
C LEU A 168 19.83 -2.34 4.81
N ASN A 169 18.52 -2.06 4.95
CA ASN A 169 17.65 -2.91 5.76
C ASN A 169 17.57 -4.36 5.27
N PRO A 170 17.40 -4.63 3.96
CA PRO A 170 17.42 -6.01 3.48
C PRO A 170 18.77 -6.72 3.73
N VAL A 171 19.88 -6.00 3.62
CA VAL A 171 21.22 -6.56 3.90
C VAL A 171 21.31 -7.03 5.34
N ARG A 172 20.84 -6.21 6.28
CA ARG A 172 20.79 -6.56 7.70
C ARG A 172 19.83 -7.71 7.96
N GLY A 173 18.67 -7.70 7.30
CA GLY A 173 17.72 -8.82 7.37
C GLY A 173 18.30 -10.12 6.84
N TYR A 174 19.05 -10.05 5.75
CA TYR A 174 19.76 -11.19 5.17
C TYR A 174 20.74 -11.83 6.18
N LYS A 175 21.54 -11.01 6.87
CA LYS A 175 22.46 -11.49 7.89
C LYS A 175 21.72 -12.19 9.03
N LEU A 176 20.61 -11.63 9.49
CA LEU A 176 19.79 -12.23 10.53
C LEU A 176 19.24 -13.60 10.12
N VAL A 177 18.77 -13.72 8.88
CA VAL A 177 18.23 -14.96 8.35
C VAL A 177 19.32 -16.03 8.21
N LYS A 178 20.50 -15.65 7.71
CA LYS A 178 21.62 -16.57 7.48
C LYS A 178 22.31 -16.98 8.78
N GLU A 179 22.55 -16.05 9.68
CA GLU A 179 23.34 -16.30 10.90
C GLU A 179 22.45 -16.73 12.08
N GLY A 180 21.14 -16.45 12.00
CA GLY A 180 20.20 -16.73 13.08
C GLY A 180 20.44 -15.93 14.35
N LYS A 181 21.40 -15.01 14.32
CA LYS A 181 21.80 -14.16 15.44
C LYS A 181 22.01 -12.74 14.95
N GLY A 182 21.69 -11.78 15.78
CA GLY A 182 21.90 -10.37 15.48
C GLY A 182 21.61 -9.50 16.68
N ARG A 183 22.11 -8.27 16.64
CA ARG A 183 21.86 -7.26 17.67
C ARG A 183 20.51 -6.60 17.46
N GLY A 184 19.88 -6.22 18.55
CA GLY A 184 18.64 -5.48 18.56
C GLY A 184 17.51 -6.21 19.24
N SER A 185 16.40 -5.49 19.44
CA SER A 185 15.18 -6.01 20.03
C SER A 185 14.50 -7.01 19.08
N PRO A 186 13.61 -7.87 19.57
CA PRO A 186 12.81 -8.74 18.71
C PRO A 186 12.03 -7.96 17.65
N TRP A 187 11.54 -6.77 17.99
CA TRP A 187 10.85 -5.90 17.05
C TRP A 187 11.76 -5.47 15.89
N LEU A 188 12.96 -4.98 16.19
CA LEU A 188 13.91 -4.55 15.18
C LEU A 188 14.31 -5.69 14.24
N LYS A 189 14.56 -6.88 14.82
CA LYS A 189 14.87 -8.07 14.01
C LYS A 189 13.75 -8.43 13.04
N ARG A 190 12.51 -8.43 13.51
CA ARG A 190 11.34 -8.68 12.64
C ARG A 190 11.20 -7.62 11.55
N PHE A 191 11.43 -6.36 11.90
CA PHE A 191 11.39 -5.25 10.93
C PHE A 191 12.42 -5.44 9.81
N LEU A 192 13.65 -5.78 10.15
CA LEU A 192 14.74 -6.00 9.18
C LEU A 192 14.47 -7.22 8.30
N ILE A 193 14.01 -8.31 8.88
CA ILE A 193 13.62 -9.51 8.13
C ILE A 193 12.43 -9.18 7.21
N GLY A 194 11.48 -8.38 7.66
CA GLY A 194 10.37 -7.89 6.84
C GLY A 194 10.85 -7.09 5.61
N SER A 195 11.91 -6.31 5.76
CA SER A 195 12.53 -5.59 4.66
C SER A 195 13.11 -6.54 3.61
N LEU A 196 13.77 -7.62 4.05
CA LEU A 196 14.26 -8.67 3.15
C LEU A 196 13.10 -9.38 2.44
N GLN A 197 12.04 -9.73 3.17
CA GLN A 197 10.85 -10.34 2.57
C GLN A 197 10.29 -9.45 1.45
N SER A 198 10.25 -8.14 1.68
CA SER A 198 9.74 -7.15 0.71
C SER A 198 10.62 -7.06 -0.53
N LEU A 199 11.95 -7.10 -0.36
CA LEU A 199 12.89 -7.12 -1.47
C LEU A 199 12.69 -8.36 -2.35
N LEU A 200 12.58 -9.53 -1.73
CA LEU A 200 12.38 -10.79 -2.44
C LEU A 200 11.03 -10.80 -3.17
N PHE A 201 10.00 -10.22 -2.58
CA PHE A 201 8.71 -10.04 -3.25
C PHE A 201 8.86 -9.16 -4.50
N ASN A 202 9.56 -8.04 -4.40
CA ASN A 202 9.79 -7.17 -5.56
C ASN A 202 10.54 -7.90 -6.67
N ASP A 203 11.56 -8.68 -6.31
CA ASP A 203 12.30 -9.49 -7.27
C ASP A 203 11.40 -10.54 -7.94
N TRP A 204 10.48 -11.11 -7.21
CA TRP A 204 9.48 -12.03 -7.75
C TRP A 204 8.55 -11.34 -8.76
N VAL A 205 8.07 -10.12 -8.44
CA VAL A 205 7.26 -9.33 -9.38
C VAL A 205 8.05 -9.08 -10.68
N ALA A 206 9.30 -8.64 -10.56
CA ALA A 206 10.16 -8.36 -11.70
C ALA A 206 10.40 -9.63 -12.56
N LEU A 207 10.62 -10.77 -11.90
CA LEU A 207 10.81 -12.05 -12.59
C LEU A 207 9.53 -12.49 -13.33
N ARG A 208 8.37 -12.39 -12.69
CA ARG A 208 7.08 -12.70 -13.32
C ARG A 208 6.86 -11.82 -14.55
N MET A 209 7.19 -10.53 -14.44
CA MET A 209 7.07 -9.59 -15.55
C MET A 209 7.99 -9.97 -16.71
N ALA A 210 9.24 -10.34 -16.42
CA ALA A 210 10.21 -10.79 -17.41
C ALA A 210 9.78 -12.09 -18.11
N LEU A 211 9.10 -12.98 -17.40
CA LEU A 211 8.58 -14.23 -17.94
C LEU A 211 7.26 -14.09 -18.70
N GLY A 212 6.70 -12.88 -18.79
CA GLY A 212 5.39 -12.66 -19.41
C GLY A 212 4.22 -13.18 -18.59
N LEU A 213 4.41 -13.33 -17.26
CA LEU A 213 3.44 -13.91 -16.34
C LEU A 213 2.84 -12.90 -15.36
N TYR A 214 2.98 -11.61 -15.65
CA TYR A 214 2.46 -10.55 -14.78
C TYR A 214 0.92 -10.57 -14.66
N ASP A 215 0.24 -10.72 -15.79
CA ASP A 215 -1.22 -10.73 -15.92
C ASP A 215 -1.81 -12.14 -16.05
N ARG A 216 -1.04 -13.15 -15.62
CA ARG A 216 -1.40 -14.55 -15.74
C ARG A 216 -1.24 -15.28 -14.42
N VAL A 217 -1.89 -16.45 -14.34
CA VAL A 217 -1.66 -17.41 -13.27
C VAL A 217 -1.17 -18.71 -13.90
N VAL A 218 -0.34 -19.43 -13.17
CA VAL A 218 0.14 -20.76 -13.54
C VAL A 218 -0.32 -21.77 -12.49
N LEU A 219 -0.27 -23.06 -12.83
CA LEU A 219 -0.63 -24.11 -11.88
C LEU A 219 0.25 -24.03 -10.63
N GLY A 220 -0.36 -24.12 -9.48
CA GLY A 220 0.33 -24.01 -8.20
C GLY A 220 0.43 -22.62 -7.64
N ASP A 221 0.03 -21.58 -8.38
CA ASP A 221 -0.11 -20.23 -7.84
C ASP A 221 -1.21 -20.20 -6.76
N TRP A 222 -1.03 -19.34 -5.78
CA TRP A 222 -2.12 -18.85 -4.95
C TRP A 222 -2.63 -17.55 -5.56
N ALA A 223 -3.87 -17.55 -5.99
CA ALA A 223 -4.50 -16.41 -6.64
C ALA A 223 -5.42 -15.68 -5.66
N LYS A 224 -5.50 -14.37 -5.82
CA LYS A 224 -6.43 -13.52 -5.05
C LYS A 224 -7.58 -13.09 -5.95
N LYS A 225 -8.79 -13.25 -5.44
CA LYS A 225 -10.01 -12.70 -6.06
C LYS A 225 -10.15 -11.24 -5.67
N HIS A 226 -10.14 -10.34 -6.62
CA HIS A 226 -10.22 -8.89 -6.32
C HIS A 226 -11.58 -8.47 -5.77
N ALA A 227 -12.65 -9.13 -6.18
CA ALA A 227 -14.00 -8.80 -5.71
C ALA A 227 -14.22 -9.11 -4.22
N THR A 228 -13.63 -10.19 -3.71
CA THR A 228 -13.87 -10.68 -2.35
C THR A 228 -12.66 -10.63 -1.44
N GLY A 229 -11.46 -10.58 -2.02
CA GLY A 229 -10.20 -10.72 -1.29
C GLY A 229 -9.81 -12.15 -0.96
N GLY A 230 -10.63 -13.15 -1.35
CA GLY A 230 -10.36 -14.55 -1.10
C GLY A 230 -9.17 -15.07 -1.89
N GLU A 231 -8.40 -15.97 -1.29
CA GLU A 231 -7.25 -16.61 -1.92
C GLU A 231 -7.55 -18.10 -2.17
N PHE A 232 -7.08 -18.63 -3.28
CA PHE A 232 -7.25 -20.04 -3.62
C PHE A 232 -6.07 -20.56 -4.42
N LEU A 233 -5.83 -21.87 -4.33
CA LEU A 233 -4.79 -22.54 -5.10
C LEU A 233 -5.26 -22.77 -6.54
N VAL A 234 -4.46 -22.35 -7.51
CA VAL A 234 -4.76 -22.56 -8.93
C VAL A 234 -4.45 -23.98 -9.33
N GLU A 235 -5.49 -24.75 -9.62
CA GLU A 235 -5.41 -26.16 -10.03
C GLU A 235 -5.93 -26.37 -11.45
N ASP A 236 -6.64 -25.39 -12.02
CA ASP A 236 -7.25 -25.43 -13.36
C ASP A 236 -6.59 -24.41 -14.27
N PRO A 237 -6.04 -24.83 -15.44
CA PRO A 237 -5.49 -23.90 -16.43
C PRO A 237 -6.49 -22.85 -16.94
N GLY A 238 -7.78 -23.14 -16.88
CA GLY A 238 -8.86 -22.19 -17.25
C GLY A 238 -8.87 -20.91 -16.44
N GLU A 239 -8.25 -20.91 -15.26
CA GLU A 239 -8.15 -19.71 -14.43
C GLU A 239 -7.31 -18.58 -15.08
N ALA A 240 -6.46 -18.92 -16.08
CA ALA A 240 -5.67 -17.93 -16.80
C ALA A 240 -6.53 -16.85 -17.48
N GLU A 241 -7.73 -17.20 -17.95
CA GLU A 241 -8.66 -16.23 -18.54
C GLU A 241 -9.21 -15.24 -17.53
N ARG A 242 -9.51 -15.70 -16.31
CA ARG A 242 -9.94 -14.81 -15.24
C ARG A 242 -8.83 -13.83 -14.85
N ALA A 243 -7.58 -14.28 -14.88
CA ALA A 243 -6.42 -13.42 -14.65
C ALA A 243 -6.29 -12.35 -15.74
N LEU A 244 -6.47 -12.73 -17.02
CA LEU A 244 -6.43 -11.76 -18.12
C LEU A 244 -7.50 -10.69 -18.01
N ARG A 245 -8.64 -11.01 -17.44
CA ARG A 245 -9.74 -10.05 -17.20
C ARG A 245 -9.58 -9.28 -15.87
N LEU A 246 -8.47 -9.47 -15.16
CA LEU A 246 -8.21 -8.82 -13.85
C LEU A 246 -9.25 -9.18 -12.78
N GLU A 247 -9.90 -10.31 -12.90
CA GLU A 247 -10.79 -10.84 -11.86
C GLU A 247 -9.99 -11.45 -10.72
N ILE A 248 -8.86 -12.06 -11.05
CA ILE A 248 -7.91 -12.65 -10.11
C ILE A 248 -6.49 -12.23 -10.47
N SER A 249 -5.58 -12.32 -9.52
CA SER A 249 -4.16 -12.09 -9.74
C SER A 249 -3.34 -13.10 -8.95
N ALA A 250 -2.18 -13.46 -9.50
CA ALA A 250 -1.21 -14.25 -8.76
C ALA A 250 -0.76 -13.50 -7.51
N THR A 251 -0.47 -14.24 -6.45
CA THR A 251 0.15 -13.69 -5.26
C THR A 251 1.58 -14.19 -5.14
N GLY A 252 2.46 -13.33 -4.68
CA GLY A 252 3.85 -13.64 -4.41
C GLY A 252 4.12 -13.84 -2.93
N PRO A 253 5.27 -14.44 -2.62
CA PRO A 253 5.60 -14.81 -1.26
C PRO A 253 6.21 -13.64 -0.48
N LEU A 254 5.77 -13.49 0.75
CA LEU A 254 6.55 -12.90 1.81
C LEU A 254 7.07 -14.10 2.61
N PHE A 255 8.26 -14.57 2.28
CA PHE A 255 8.80 -15.80 2.82
C PHE A 255 8.84 -15.77 4.36
N GLY A 256 8.36 -16.83 4.99
CA GLY A 256 8.26 -16.93 6.42
C GLY A 256 7.66 -18.26 6.84
N LYS A 257 7.21 -18.33 8.09
CA LYS A 257 6.51 -19.51 8.60
C LYS A 257 5.00 -19.35 8.47
N LYS A 258 4.29 -20.49 8.43
CA LYS A 258 2.81 -20.58 8.51
C LYS A 258 2.08 -19.70 7.49
N TYR A 259 2.32 -19.93 6.22
CA TYR A 259 1.57 -19.28 5.14
C TYR A 259 1.33 -20.26 3.99
N PRO A 260 0.35 -20.02 3.11
CA PRO A 260 0.11 -20.89 1.96
C PRO A 260 1.30 -20.87 1.01
N GLU A 261 1.90 -22.03 0.76
CA GLU A 261 3.05 -22.16 -0.11
C GLU A 261 2.63 -22.50 -1.55
N ALA A 262 3.28 -21.87 -2.52
CA ALA A 262 3.10 -22.19 -3.94
C ALA A 262 3.56 -23.64 -4.23
N GLN A 263 3.01 -24.21 -5.29
CA GLN A 263 3.30 -25.58 -5.73
C GLN A 263 3.72 -25.58 -7.19
N GLY A 264 4.33 -26.67 -7.63
CA GLY A 264 4.67 -26.91 -9.05
C GLY A 264 5.44 -25.77 -9.70
N GLU A 265 4.97 -25.33 -10.87
CA GLU A 265 5.61 -24.27 -11.66
C GLU A 265 5.72 -22.96 -10.89
N ALA A 266 4.67 -22.57 -10.18
CA ALA A 266 4.67 -21.35 -9.36
C ALA A 266 5.75 -21.40 -8.27
N ARG A 267 5.91 -22.56 -7.62
CA ARG A 267 6.97 -22.75 -6.63
C ARG A 267 8.37 -22.65 -7.24
N ALA A 268 8.56 -23.18 -8.43
CA ALA A 268 9.85 -23.10 -9.13
C ALA A 268 10.27 -21.66 -9.41
N ILE A 269 9.32 -20.79 -9.75
CA ILE A 269 9.58 -19.37 -9.95
C ILE A 269 10.02 -18.70 -8.63
N GLU A 270 9.36 -19.02 -7.54
CA GLU A 270 9.75 -18.51 -6.20
C GLU A 270 11.11 -19.03 -5.77
N ASP A 271 11.41 -20.30 -6.04
CA ASP A 271 12.69 -20.91 -5.71
C ASP A 271 13.84 -20.24 -6.46
N GLU A 272 13.62 -19.80 -7.70
CA GLU A 272 14.63 -19.08 -8.48
C GLU A 272 15.00 -17.75 -7.79
N VAL A 273 14.04 -17.03 -7.25
CA VAL A 273 14.29 -15.81 -6.49
C VAL A 273 15.18 -16.08 -5.27
N LEU A 274 14.85 -17.11 -4.51
CA LEU A 274 15.65 -17.52 -3.32
C LEU A 274 17.06 -17.94 -3.73
N ALA A 275 17.19 -18.71 -4.80
CA ALA A 275 18.47 -19.21 -5.29
C ALA A 275 19.46 -18.11 -5.66
N ARG A 276 18.98 -16.98 -6.17
CA ARG A 276 19.82 -15.81 -6.50
C ARG A 276 20.60 -15.28 -5.32
N TYR A 277 20.08 -15.47 -4.10
CA TYR A 277 20.69 -15.01 -2.85
C TYR A 277 21.24 -16.15 -2.01
N GLY A 278 21.20 -17.38 -2.52
CA GLY A 278 21.59 -18.54 -1.74
C GLY A 278 20.73 -18.79 -0.52
N LEU A 279 19.46 -18.40 -0.59
CA LEU A 279 18.50 -18.53 0.51
C LEU A 279 17.64 -19.78 0.36
N LYS A 280 17.18 -20.31 1.50
CA LYS A 280 16.25 -21.43 1.58
C LYS A 280 15.01 -21.02 2.37
N ARG A 281 13.86 -21.61 2.03
CA ARG A 281 12.58 -21.31 2.73
C ARG A 281 12.69 -21.56 4.23
N GLU A 282 13.39 -22.61 4.64
CA GLU A 282 13.53 -23.01 6.04
C GLU A 282 14.29 -21.99 6.89
N GLU A 283 15.04 -21.09 6.27
CA GLU A 283 15.78 -20.04 6.97
C GLU A 283 14.87 -18.93 7.50
N PHE A 284 13.65 -18.80 6.97
CA PHE A 284 12.70 -17.74 7.35
C PHE A 284 11.80 -18.20 8.51
N ARG A 285 12.38 -18.42 9.69
CA ARG A 285 11.65 -18.94 10.86
C ARG A 285 11.24 -17.88 11.87
N ALA A 286 11.88 -16.71 11.82
CA ALA A 286 11.69 -15.68 12.83
C ALA A 286 10.46 -14.81 12.62
N ARG A 287 9.87 -14.84 11.41
CA ARG A 287 8.71 -14.04 11.07
C ARG A 287 7.69 -14.86 10.31
N ARG A 288 6.40 -14.54 10.54
CA ARG A 288 5.32 -15.15 9.78
C ARG A 288 5.38 -14.72 8.31
N GLY A 289 5.10 -15.67 7.42
CA GLY A 289 4.97 -15.40 6.00
C GLY A 289 3.57 -14.96 5.63
N ALA A 290 3.42 -14.53 4.40
CA ALA A 290 2.13 -14.11 3.83
C ALA A 290 2.18 -14.21 2.30
N ARG A 291 1.01 -14.05 1.68
CA ARG A 291 0.91 -13.88 0.23
C ARG A 291 0.48 -12.45 -0.07
N ARG A 292 1.08 -11.85 -1.10
CA ARG A 292 0.77 -10.48 -1.55
C ARG A 292 0.45 -10.49 -3.05
N PRO A 293 -0.65 -9.86 -3.50
CA PRO A 293 -0.97 -9.85 -4.92
C PRO A 293 0.12 -9.11 -5.72
N ILE A 294 0.40 -9.63 -6.90
CA ILE A 294 1.38 -9.04 -7.83
C ILE A 294 0.97 -7.65 -8.30
N ARG A 295 -0.34 -7.40 -8.34
CA ARG A 295 -0.94 -6.19 -8.88
C ARG A 295 -2.24 -5.87 -8.15
N VAL A 296 -2.69 -4.63 -8.30
CA VAL A 296 -3.96 -4.17 -7.74
C VAL A 296 -4.79 -3.48 -8.82
N PRO A 297 -6.13 -3.60 -8.77
CA PRO A 297 -6.99 -2.93 -9.75
C PRO A 297 -6.98 -1.42 -9.55
N LEU A 298 -7.13 -0.70 -10.65
CA LEU A 298 -7.26 0.76 -10.70
C LEU A 298 -8.69 1.10 -11.12
N ALA A 299 -9.35 1.98 -10.37
CA ALA A 299 -10.69 2.43 -10.68
C ALA A 299 -10.80 3.95 -10.63
N GLU A 300 -11.87 4.49 -11.22
CA GLU A 300 -12.25 5.91 -11.16
C GLU A 300 -11.13 6.85 -11.61
N TRP A 301 -10.30 6.45 -12.56
CA TRP A 301 -9.15 7.27 -12.97
C TRP A 301 -9.56 8.40 -13.92
N LYS A 302 -8.92 9.56 -13.73
CA LYS A 302 -9.16 10.76 -14.52
C LYS A 302 -7.91 11.62 -14.55
N VAL A 303 -7.70 12.30 -15.68
CA VAL A 303 -6.62 13.29 -15.84
C VAL A 303 -7.23 14.61 -16.29
N GLU A 304 -6.83 15.70 -15.65
CA GLU A 304 -7.24 17.06 -16.02
C GLU A 304 -6.02 17.96 -16.11
N GLU A 305 -5.95 18.76 -17.18
CA GLU A 305 -4.94 19.79 -17.31
C GLU A 305 -5.32 21.01 -16.46
N ALA A 306 -4.34 21.61 -15.82
CA ALA A 306 -4.50 22.83 -15.04
C ALA A 306 -3.28 23.74 -15.29
N PRO A 307 -3.38 25.05 -14.96
CA PRO A 307 -2.22 25.97 -15.13
C PRO A 307 -0.98 25.50 -14.38
N GLU A 308 -1.15 24.84 -13.24
CA GLU A 308 -0.05 24.35 -12.38
C GLU A 308 0.57 23.05 -12.89
N GLY A 309 -0.15 22.28 -13.70
CA GLY A 309 0.29 20.97 -14.16
C GLY A 309 -0.87 20.02 -14.47
N LEU A 310 -0.72 18.76 -14.10
CA LEU A 310 -1.72 17.72 -14.36
C LEU A 310 -2.33 17.22 -13.05
N TRP A 311 -3.64 17.28 -12.93
CA TRP A 311 -4.37 16.64 -11.84
C TRP A 311 -4.75 15.22 -12.22
N LEU A 312 -4.35 14.26 -11.39
CA LEU A 312 -4.74 12.86 -11.51
C LEU A 312 -5.67 12.52 -10.36
N SER A 313 -6.81 11.93 -10.68
CA SER A 313 -7.73 11.38 -9.69
C SER A 313 -7.87 9.88 -9.93
N PHE A 314 -7.85 9.09 -8.88
CA PHE A 314 -8.01 7.64 -9.00
C PHE A 314 -8.31 7.00 -7.65
N PHE A 315 -8.84 5.78 -7.70
CA PHE A 315 -9.08 4.93 -6.52
C PHE A 315 -8.15 3.72 -6.57
N LEU A 316 -7.51 3.41 -5.44
CA LEU A 316 -6.76 2.17 -5.23
C LEU A 316 -7.29 1.45 -3.99
N PRO A 317 -7.31 0.10 -4.01
CA PRO A 317 -7.69 -0.69 -2.84
C PRO A 317 -6.75 -0.45 -1.66
N LYS A 318 -7.21 -0.79 -0.45
CA LYS A 318 -6.37 -0.74 0.75
C LYS A 318 -5.07 -1.54 0.56
N GLY A 319 -4.00 -1.06 1.20
CA GLY A 319 -2.67 -1.69 1.10
C GLY A 319 -1.92 -1.36 -0.18
N SER A 320 -2.45 -0.50 -1.03
CA SER A 320 -1.82 -0.07 -2.29
C SER A 320 -1.23 1.31 -2.13
N TYR A 321 -0.13 1.56 -2.86
CA TYR A 321 0.59 2.84 -2.80
C TYR A 321 0.32 3.67 -4.05
N ALA A 322 -0.09 4.93 -3.87
CA ALA A 322 -0.25 5.86 -4.98
C ALA A 322 1.06 6.05 -5.76
N THR A 323 2.19 6.01 -5.08
CA THR A 323 3.51 6.17 -5.69
C THR A 323 3.85 5.06 -6.67
N SER A 324 3.29 3.85 -6.50
CA SER A 324 3.45 2.76 -7.48
C SER A 324 2.80 3.11 -8.82
N LEU A 325 1.62 3.73 -8.78
CA LEU A 325 0.95 4.23 -9.98
C LEU A 325 1.70 5.43 -10.57
N LEU A 326 2.09 6.39 -9.71
CA LEU A 326 2.79 7.60 -10.15
C LEU A 326 4.15 7.28 -10.78
N ARG A 327 4.83 6.26 -10.28
CA ARG A 327 6.09 5.78 -10.87
C ARG A 327 5.90 5.40 -12.33
N GLU A 328 4.82 4.71 -12.66
CA GLU A 328 4.48 4.34 -14.04
C GLU A 328 4.11 5.56 -14.89
N VAL A 329 3.31 6.48 -14.36
CA VAL A 329 2.85 7.67 -15.08
C VAL A 329 3.99 8.65 -15.32
N MET A 330 4.78 8.91 -14.31
CA MET A 330 5.82 9.95 -14.34
C MET A 330 7.15 9.46 -14.90
N LYS A 331 7.49 8.18 -14.65
CA LYS A 331 8.80 7.62 -15.01
C LYS A 331 9.96 8.43 -14.42
N VAL A 332 9.78 8.86 -13.17
CA VAL A 332 10.75 9.61 -12.38
C VAL A 332 11.23 8.74 -11.23
N GLU A 333 12.51 8.77 -10.94
CA GLU A 333 13.10 8.03 -9.82
C GLU A 333 12.86 8.75 -8.50
N ALA A 334 12.96 8.02 -7.40
CA ALA A 334 12.91 8.53 -6.04
C ALA A 334 11.56 9.11 -5.57
N LEU A 335 10.46 8.75 -6.21
CA LEU A 335 9.13 9.08 -5.68
C LEU A 335 8.87 8.37 -4.34
N ASP A 336 9.55 7.28 -4.13
CA ASP A 336 9.31 6.34 -3.05
C ASP A 336 9.70 6.86 -1.67
N HIS A 337 10.59 7.86 -1.60
CA HIS A 337 10.92 8.51 -0.33
C HIS A 337 9.79 9.43 0.17
N LEU A 338 8.78 9.61 -0.65
CA LEU A 338 7.60 10.41 -0.34
C LEU A 338 6.39 9.55 0.06
N GLU A 339 6.54 8.22 0.12
CA GLU A 339 5.45 7.34 0.53
C GLU A 339 5.09 7.51 2.00
N ALA A 340 3.80 7.32 2.30
CA ALA A 340 3.35 7.18 3.67
C ALA A 340 3.95 5.90 4.28
N GLU A 341 4.16 5.91 5.59
CA GLU A 341 4.56 4.70 6.29
C GLU A 341 3.56 3.59 6.00
N PRO A 342 4.01 2.38 5.65
CA PRO A 342 3.12 1.28 5.44
C PRO A 342 2.33 0.97 6.71
N ALA A 343 1.06 0.60 6.57
CA ALA A 343 0.28 0.08 7.67
C ALA A 343 1.01 -1.12 8.29
N PRO A 344 1.02 -1.24 9.61
CA PRO A 344 1.72 -2.34 10.27
C PRO A 344 1.18 -3.70 9.88
#